data_d55eb1eb9abbd8e7b60d2136bc4e7940
#
_entry.id   d55eb1eb9abbd8e7b60d2136bc4e7940
#
_cell.length_a   1.000
_cell.length_b   1.000
_cell.length_c   1.000
_cell.angle_alpha   90.00
_cell.angle_beta   90.00
_cell.angle_gamma   90.00
#
_symmetry.space_group_name_H-M   'P 1'
#
loop_
_entity.id
_entity.type
_entity.pdbx_description
1 polymer ?
#
loop_
_entity_poly.entity_id
_entity_poly.type
_entity_poly.pdbx_seq_one_letter_code
_entity_poly.pdbx_strand_id
1 'polypeptide(L)'
;MKRLLLGLMILVSAARAAPEPASIVGEWWTPGFNARVRIEPCGEAVCGRIVWLWDEVPKGIVDKNPLIGRVVIDGMKSTQAGRWAGGRLYNPEDGRDYKGSLALRSPEQLVVDGCVLFICQTQVWRRADAARCPPVAMPPQ
;
A
#
# COMPACT_ATOMS: atom_id res chain seq x y z
N MET A 1 28.88 7.85 66.24
CA MET A 1 27.60 7.99 65.50
C MET A 1 27.91 7.91 64.01
N LYS A 2 27.76 6.73 63.40
CA LYS A 2 27.97 6.52 61.96
C LYS A 2 26.64 6.70 61.27
N ARG A 3 26.48 7.72 60.45
CA ARG A 3 25.31 7.92 59.58
C ARG A 3 25.51 7.11 58.30
N LEU A 4 24.71 6.04 58.14
CA LEU A 4 24.61 5.27 56.92
C LEU A 4 23.71 6.05 55.97
N LEU A 5 24.27 6.57 54.86
CA LEU A 5 23.50 7.09 53.74
C LEU A 5 23.15 5.95 52.82
N LEU A 6 21.87 5.52 52.86
CA LEU A 6 21.32 4.58 51.91
C LEU A 6 21.05 5.31 50.59
N GLY A 7 21.89 5.10 49.57
CA GLY A 7 21.67 5.60 48.23
C GLY A 7 20.56 4.78 47.53
N LEU A 8 19.42 5.41 47.27
CA LEU A 8 18.35 4.83 46.50
C LEU A 8 18.68 4.92 45.01
N MET A 9 19.16 3.82 44.41
CA MET A 9 19.32 3.69 42.96
C MET A 9 17.96 3.57 42.31
N ILE A 10 17.51 4.62 41.65
CA ILE A 10 16.31 4.60 40.79
C ILE A 10 16.72 3.98 39.46
N LEU A 11 16.32 2.73 39.21
CA LEU A 11 16.42 2.08 37.92
C LEU A 11 15.36 2.70 36.98
N VAL A 12 15.79 3.61 36.12
CA VAL A 12 14.95 4.11 35.03
C VAL A 12 14.90 3.03 33.96
N SER A 13 13.83 2.22 33.96
CA SER A 13 13.53 1.30 32.88
C SER A 13 13.10 2.12 31.66
N ALA A 14 13.98 2.24 30.67
CA ALA A 14 13.61 2.77 29.37
C ALA A 14 12.66 1.78 28.70
N ALA A 15 11.37 2.07 28.72
CA ALA A 15 10.38 1.34 27.94
C ALA A 15 10.71 1.58 26.45
N ARG A 16 11.21 0.54 25.77
CA ARG A 16 11.30 0.55 24.31
C ARG A 16 9.89 0.57 23.77
N ALA A 17 9.53 1.64 23.06
CA ALA A 17 8.30 1.69 22.30
C ALA A 17 8.31 0.52 21.31
N ALA A 18 7.22 -0.28 21.26
CA ALA A 18 7.05 -1.29 20.24
C ALA A 18 7.08 -0.62 18.86
N PRO A 19 7.69 -1.24 17.84
CA PRO A 19 7.72 -0.67 16.51
C PRO A 19 6.27 -0.44 16.04
N GLU A 20 6.00 0.78 15.61
CA GLU A 20 4.68 1.13 15.07
C GLU A 20 4.38 0.24 13.85
N PRO A 21 3.16 -0.32 13.74
CA PRO A 21 2.82 -1.15 12.59
C PRO A 21 3.00 -0.35 11.31
N ALA A 22 3.63 -0.96 10.31
CA ALA A 22 3.87 -0.32 9.02
C ALA A 22 2.57 0.18 8.40
N SER A 23 2.51 1.44 8.01
CA SER A 23 1.35 2.04 7.37
C SER A 23 1.27 1.64 5.89
N ILE A 24 0.05 1.36 5.41
CA ILE A 24 -0.22 1.17 3.98
C ILE A 24 -0.24 2.50 3.20
N VAL A 25 -0.42 3.61 3.92
CA VAL A 25 -0.49 4.95 3.32
C VAL A 25 0.82 5.31 2.65
N GLY A 26 0.75 5.85 1.45
CA GLY A 26 1.89 6.21 0.62
C GLY A 26 1.74 5.77 -0.82
N GLU A 27 2.81 5.79 -1.56
CA GLU A 27 2.82 5.47 -2.97
C GLU A 27 3.40 4.08 -3.23
N TRP A 28 2.82 3.40 -4.20
CA TRP A 28 3.12 2.03 -4.55
C TRP A 28 3.26 1.85 -6.05
N TRP A 29 4.31 1.15 -6.46
CA TRP A 29 4.49 0.72 -7.84
C TRP A 29 3.67 -0.53 -8.12
N THR A 30 2.87 -0.50 -9.18
CA THR A 30 2.21 -1.70 -9.71
C THR A 30 3.24 -2.63 -10.38
N PRO A 31 2.92 -3.91 -10.62
CA PRO A 31 3.81 -4.82 -11.31
C PRO A 31 4.32 -4.26 -12.63
N GLY A 32 5.60 -4.48 -12.93
CA GLY A 32 6.25 -3.95 -14.11
C GLY A 32 6.51 -2.44 -14.09
N PHE A 33 6.27 -1.76 -12.98
CA PHE A 33 6.42 -0.31 -12.82
C PHE A 33 5.61 0.51 -13.83
N ASN A 34 4.47 -0.01 -14.27
CA ASN A 34 3.62 0.63 -15.28
C ASN A 34 2.82 1.81 -14.71
N ALA A 35 2.49 1.77 -13.43
CA ALA A 35 1.75 2.82 -12.76
C ALA A 35 2.25 3.01 -11.32
N ARG A 36 1.97 4.18 -10.78
CA ARG A 36 2.14 4.47 -9.36
C ARG A 36 0.79 4.86 -8.79
N VAL A 37 0.43 4.20 -7.71
CA VAL A 37 -0.83 4.40 -6.99
C VAL A 37 -0.54 5.01 -5.64
N ARG A 38 -1.22 6.11 -5.30
CA ARG A 38 -1.18 6.70 -3.97
C ARG A 38 -2.35 6.19 -3.15
N ILE A 39 -2.05 5.57 -2.01
CA ILE A 39 -3.03 5.12 -1.03
C ILE A 39 -3.11 6.15 0.09
N GLU A 40 -4.32 6.58 0.40
CA GLU A 40 -4.63 7.62 1.37
C GLU A 40 -5.85 7.19 2.21
N PRO A 41 -5.99 7.72 3.44
CA PRO A 41 -7.22 7.57 4.19
C PRO A 41 -8.41 8.19 3.44
N CYS A 42 -9.55 7.50 3.41
CA CYS A 42 -10.84 8.00 2.93
C CYS A 42 -11.93 7.61 3.93
N GLY A 43 -12.19 8.49 4.91
CA GLY A 43 -13.00 8.15 6.06
C GLY A 43 -12.32 7.10 6.94
N GLU A 44 -13.06 6.06 7.34
CA GLU A 44 -12.52 4.93 8.12
C GLU A 44 -11.83 3.85 7.25
N ALA A 45 -11.80 4.07 5.95
CA ALA A 45 -11.22 3.16 4.96
C ALA A 45 -9.95 3.79 4.35
N VAL A 46 -9.32 3.06 3.44
CA VAL A 46 -8.28 3.59 2.55
C VAL A 46 -8.73 3.50 1.10
N CYS A 47 -8.31 4.48 0.32
CA CYS A 47 -8.54 4.57 -1.12
C CYS A 47 -7.22 4.77 -1.84
N GLY A 48 -7.14 4.33 -3.09
CA GLY A 48 -5.96 4.48 -3.91
C GLY A 48 -6.28 5.06 -5.28
N ARG A 49 -5.45 6.02 -5.70
CA ARG A 49 -5.57 6.69 -7.00
C ARG A 49 -4.30 6.54 -7.81
N ILE A 50 -4.44 6.38 -9.12
CA ILE A 50 -3.31 6.44 -10.04
C ILE A 50 -2.77 7.88 -10.03
N VAL A 51 -1.49 8.06 -9.72
CA VAL A 51 -0.82 9.37 -9.70
C VAL A 51 0.25 9.49 -10.77
N TRP A 52 0.64 8.39 -11.37
CA TRP A 52 1.62 8.36 -12.44
C TRP A 52 1.45 7.12 -13.32
N LEU A 53 1.74 7.24 -14.61
CA LEU A 53 1.74 6.17 -15.60
C LEU A 53 3.03 6.23 -16.43
N TRP A 54 3.54 5.07 -16.83
CA TRP A 54 4.65 4.99 -17.78
C TRP A 54 4.24 5.53 -19.16
N ASP A 55 3.09 5.08 -19.64
CA ASP A 55 2.45 5.57 -20.87
C ASP A 55 1.19 6.35 -20.52
N GLU A 56 1.05 7.57 -21.03
CA GLU A 56 -0.18 8.37 -20.80
C GLU A 56 -1.43 7.71 -21.38
N VAL A 57 -1.26 6.93 -22.45
CA VAL A 57 -2.32 6.15 -23.10
C VAL A 57 -1.83 4.73 -23.32
N PRO A 58 -1.87 3.86 -22.29
CA PRO A 58 -1.42 2.49 -22.44
C PRO A 58 -2.22 1.74 -23.50
N LYS A 59 -1.52 0.94 -24.31
CA LYS A 59 -2.17 0.12 -25.34
C LYS A 59 -3.00 -1.00 -24.68
N GLY A 60 -4.15 -1.30 -25.26
CA GLY A 60 -4.99 -2.41 -24.81
C GLY A 60 -5.89 -2.11 -23.61
N ILE A 61 -5.85 -0.87 -23.09
CA ILE A 61 -6.73 -0.46 -22.00
C ILE A 61 -8.15 -0.27 -22.54
N VAL A 62 -9.13 -0.89 -21.88
CA VAL A 62 -10.55 -0.77 -22.22
C VAL A 62 -11.11 0.57 -21.77
N ASP A 63 -10.75 1.04 -20.60
CA ASP A 63 -11.16 2.35 -20.10
C ASP A 63 -10.49 3.48 -20.91
N LYS A 64 -11.31 4.23 -21.63
CA LYS A 64 -10.85 5.36 -22.45
C LYS A 64 -10.85 6.71 -21.72
N ASN A 65 -11.29 6.71 -20.46
CA ASN A 65 -11.22 7.91 -19.63
C ASN A 65 -9.78 8.16 -19.14
N PRO A 66 -9.47 9.41 -18.73
CA PRO A 66 -8.17 9.69 -18.14
C PRO A 66 -7.90 8.79 -16.93
N LEU A 67 -6.74 8.14 -16.93
CA LEU A 67 -6.36 7.21 -15.87
C LEU A 67 -5.69 7.91 -14.68
N ILE A 68 -4.99 9.01 -14.90
CA ILE A 68 -4.41 9.82 -13.83
C ILE A 68 -5.55 10.38 -12.96
N GLY A 69 -5.47 10.16 -11.66
CA GLY A 69 -6.52 10.50 -10.70
C GLY A 69 -7.63 9.45 -10.55
N ARG A 70 -7.63 8.41 -11.39
CA ARG A 70 -8.62 7.33 -11.31
C ARG A 70 -8.47 6.57 -9.99
N VAL A 71 -9.61 6.37 -9.30
CA VAL A 71 -9.68 5.51 -8.12
C VAL A 71 -9.63 4.06 -8.57
N VAL A 72 -8.60 3.34 -8.13
CA VAL A 72 -8.41 1.92 -8.42
C VAL A 72 -8.53 1.05 -7.18
N ILE A 73 -8.42 1.65 -6.00
CA ILE A 73 -8.70 1.02 -4.71
C ILE A 73 -9.75 1.88 -4.03
N ASP A 74 -10.88 1.30 -3.65
CA ASP A 74 -11.98 2.05 -3.05
C ASP A 74 -12.54 1.33 -1.82
N GLY A 75 -12.57 2.03 -0.69
CA GLY A 75 -13.26 1.62 0.51
C GLY A 75 -12.68 0.39 1.22
N MET A 76 -11.38 0.17 1.17
CA MET A 76 -10.72 -0.93 1.88
C MET A 76 -10.64 -0.63 3.37
N LYS A 77 -11.30 -1.43 4.20
CA LYS A 77 -11.32 -1.30 5.66
C LYS A 77 -10.30 -2.23 6.30
N SER A 78 -9.65 -1.74 7.35
CA SER A 78 -8.76 -2.58 8.15
C SER A 78 -9.56 -3.71 8.81
N THR A 79 -9.08 -4.93 8.65
CA THR A 79 -9.66 -6.14 9.28
C THR A 79 -8.81 -6.61 10.43
N GLN A 80 -7.51 -6.49 10.32
CA GLN A 80 -6.50 -6.75 11.34
C GLN A 80 -5.20 -6.05 10.99
N ALA A 81 -4.21 -6.07 11.87
CA ALA A 81 -2.92 -5.45 11.60
C ALA A 81 -2.34 -5.91 10.26
N GLY A 82 -2.04 -4.94 9.38
CA GLY A 82 -1.46 -5.19 8.06
C GLY A 82 -2.41 -5.80 7.02
N ARG A 83 -3.73 -5.83 7.28
CA ARG A 83 -4.73 -6.37 6.34
C ARG A 83 -5.94 -5.47 6.20
N TRP A 84 -6.43 -5.36 4.96
CA TRP A 84 -7.61 -4.57 4.59
C TRP A 84 -8.47 -5.38 3.63
N ALA A 85 -9.78 -5.25 3.74
CA ALA A 85 -10.75 -5.92 2.87
C ALA A 85 -12.08 -5.18 2.80
N GLY A 86 -13.04 -5.76 2.11
CA GLY A 86 -14.42 -5.26 2.02
C GLY A 86 -14.60 -4.10 1.07
N GLY A 87 -13.55 -3.71 0.35
CA GLY A 87 -13.59 -2.69 -0.67
C GLY A 87 -13.57 -3.28 -2.09
N ARG A 88 -13.32 -2.40 -3.03
CA ARG A 88 -13.38 -2.66 -4.45
C ARG A 88 -12.04 -2.29 -5.10
N LEU A 89 -11.61 -3.12 -6.03
CA LEU A 89 -10.50 -2.85 -6.94
C LEU A 89 -11.06 -2.63 -8.34
N TYR A 90 -10.68 -1.54 -8.97
CA TYR A 90 -10.99 -1.28 -10.36
C TYR A 90 -9.79 -1.60 -11.24
N ASN A 91 -10.00 -2.41 -12.27
CA ASN A 91 -8.98 -2.71 -13.26
C ASN A 91 -9.26 -1.97 -14.57
N PRO A 92 -8.46 -0.95 -14.94
CA PRO A 92 -8.65 -0.23 -16.19
C PRO A 92 -8.42 -1.08 -17.44
N GLU A 93 -7.65 -2.16 -17.35
CA GLU A 93 -7.34 -3.01 -18.50
C GLU A 93 -8.60 -3.69 -19.06
N ASP A 94 -9.48 -4.13 -18.19
CA ASP A 94 -10.74 -4.78 -18.58
C ASP A 94 -12.00 -3.98 -18.25
N GLY A 95 -11.86 -2.84 -17.55
CA GLY A 95 -12.95 -1.97 -17.16
C GLY A 95 -13.87 -2.54 -16.09
N ARG A 96 -13.40 -3.50 -15.28
CA ARG A 96 -14.20 -4.22 -14.29
C ARG A 96 -13.80 -3.90 -12.87
N ASP A 97 -14.78 -4.08 -11.98
CA ASP A 97 -14.58 -4.04 -10.55
C ASP A 97 -14.43 -5.45 -9.98
N TYR A 98 -13.56 -5.57 -9.00
CA TYR A 98 -13.25 -6.81 -8.29
C TYR A 98 -13.43 -6.59 -6.79
N LYS A 99 -13.85 -7.64 -6.08
CA LYS A 99 -13.75 -7.63 -4.62
C LYS A 99 -12.28 -7.65 -4.25
N GLY A 100 -11.86 -6.68 -3.44
CA GLY A 100 -10.46 -6.48 -3.11
C GLY A 100 -10.09 -6.86 -1.70
N SER A 101 -8.85 -7.26 -1.56
CA SER A 101 -8.15 -7.29 -0.29
C SER A 101 -6.70 -6.86 -0.45
N LEU A 102 -6.15 -6.30 0.61
CA LEU A 102 -4.79 -5.81 0.67
C LEU A 102 -4.10 -6.41 1.88
N ALA A 103 -2.84 -6.76 1.73
CA ALA A 103 -2.01 -7.23 2.84
C ALA A 103 -0.58 -6.70 2.74
N LEU A 104 -0.08 -6.08 3.80
CA LEU A 104 1.34 -5.77 3.90
C LEU A 104 2.12 -7.06 4.22
N ARG A 105 2.93 -7.50 3.27
CA ARG A 105 3.88 -8.61 3.48
C ARG A 105 5.12 -8.11 4.21
N SER A 106 5.52 -6.89 3.93
CA SER A 106 6.60 -6.15 4.58
C SER A 106 6.34 -4.65 4.41
N PRO A 107 7.08 -3.73 5.05
CA PRO A 107 6.96 -2.30 4.81
C PRO A 107 7.11 -1.91 3.34
N GLU A 108 7.83 -2.73 2.54
CA GLU A 108 8.17 -2.48 1.15
C GLU A 108 7.29 -3.24 0.14
N GLN A 109 6.45 -4.19 0.61
CA GLN A 109 5.66 -5.05 -0.26
C GLN A 109 4.19 -5.09 0.17
N LEU A 110 3.32 -4.75 -0.77
CA LEU A 110 1.87 -4.83 -0.64
C LEU A 110 1.33 -5.91 -1.58
N VAL A 111 0.62 -6.86 -1.01
CA VAL A 111 -0.13 -7.86 -1.79
C VAL A 111 -1.52 -7.31 -2.05
N VAL A 112 -1.91 -7.29 -3.31
CA VAL A 112 -3.21 -6.82 -3.79
C VAL A 112 -3.93 -8.00 -4.45
N ASP A 113 -5.02 -8.44 -3.85
CA ASP A 113 -5.85 -9.53 -4.36
C ASP A 113 -7.18 -9.00 -4.86
N GLY A 114 -7.52 -9.30 -6.12
CA GLY A 114 -8.80 -9.00 -6.71
C GLY A 114 -9.51 -10.29 -7.13
N CYS A 115 -10.74 -10.47 -6.66
CA CYS A 115 -11.51 -11.68 -6.91
C CYS A 115 -12.85 -11.38 -7.60
N VAL A 116 -13.19 -12.23 -8.58
CA VAL A 116 -14.53 -12.33 -9.16
C VAL A 116 -14.99 -13.77 -8.96
N LEU A 117 -16.07 -13.97 -8.19
CA LEU A 117 -16.52 -15.30 -7.78
C LEU A 117 -15.38 -16.09 -7.10
N PHE A 118 -14.93 -17.17 -7.73
CA PHE A 118 -13.88 -18.07 -7.22
C PHE A 118 -12.49 -17.78 -7.81
N ILE A 119 -12.41 -16.84 -8.76
CA ILE A 119 -11.16 -16.52 -9.47
C ILE A 119 -10.57 -15.27 -8.85
N CYS A 120 -9.37 -15.41 -8.30
CA CYS A 120 -8.59 -14.32 -7.73
C CYS A 120 -7.33 -14.09 -8.55
N GLN A 121 -6.97 -12.82 -8.71
CA GLN A 121 -5.68 -12.39 -9.25
C GLN A 121 -4.90 -11.70 -8.15
N THR A 122 -3.68 -12.13 -7.96
CA THR A 122 -2.77 -11.58 -6.95
C THR A 122 -1.68 -10.79 -7.62
N GLN A 123 -1.46 -9.57 -7.13
CA GLN A 123 -0.34 -8.72 -7.52
C GLN A 123 0.50 -8.38 -6.30
N VAL A 124 1.80 -8.22 -6.49
CA VAL A 124 2.71 -7.71 -5.47
C VAL A 124 3.18 -6.32 -5.92
N TRP A 125 2.79 -5.32 -5.16
CA TRP A 125 3.19 -3.94 -5.38
C TRP A 125 4.38 -3.59 -4.49
N ARG A 126 5.25 -2.73 -4.99
CA ARG A 126 6.43 -2.29 -4.26
C ARG A 126 6.26 -0.85 -3.80
N ARG A 127 6.68 -0.55 -2.58
CA ARG A 127 6.63 0.82 -2.08
C ARG A 127 7.50 1.72 -2.95
N ALA A 128 6.92 2.83 -3.38
CA ALA A 128 7.66 3.88 -4.06
C ALA A 128 8.35 4.73 -2.99
N ASP A 129 9.67 4.64 -2.94
CA ASP A 129 10.49 5.48 -2.08
C ASP A 129 10.89 6.74 -2.86
N ALA A 130 10.62 7.91 -2.28
CA ALA A 130 11.02 9.19 -2.86
C ALA A 130 12.54 9.34 -3.05
N ALA A 131 13.32 8.55 -2.31
CA ALA A 131 14.79 8.56 -2.39
C ALA A 131 15.35 7.60 -3.47
N ARG A 132 14.51 6.71 -4.02
CA ARG A 132 14.92 5.78 -5.06
C ARG A 132 14.26 6.15 -6.37
N CYS A 133 15.06 6.57 -7.34
CA CYS A 133 14.59 6.56 -8.72
C CYS A 133 14.05 5.15 -9.01
N PRO A 134 12.92 5.01 -9.72
CA PRO A 134 12.49 3.70 -10.18
C PRO A 134 13.69 3.07 -10.90
N PRO A 135 13.97 1.77 -10.69
CA PRO A 135 14.92 1.10 -11.54
C PRO A 135 14.49 1.41 -12.96
N VAL A 136 15.42 1.81 -13.80
CA VAL A 136 15.13 2.15 -15.19
C VAL A 136 14.31 1.00 -15.74
N ALA A 137 13.00 1.19 -15.86
CA ALA A 137 12.12 0.17 -16.39
C ALA A 137 12.51 0.06 -17.86
N MET A 138 13.17 -1.05 -18.20
CA MET A 138 13.36 -1.36 -19.60
C MET A 138 11.96 -1.53 -20.20
N PRO A 139 11.67 -0.88 -21.34
CA PRO A 139 10.40 -1.09 -22.01
C PRO A 139 10.24 -2.59 -22.29
N PRO A 140 9.04 -3.15 -22.17
CA PRO A 140 8.78 -4.51 -22.55
C PRO A 140 9.19 -4.69 -24.02
N GLN A 141 10.05 -5.68 -24.27
CA GLN A 141 10.45 -6.06 -25.62
C GLN A 141 9.33 -6.83 -26.31
#